data_b7d66dcd9b289097eb9f444a03e7f2cb
#
_entry.id   b7d66dcd9b289097eb9f444a03e7f2cb
#
_cell.length_a   1.000
_cell.length_b   1.000
_cell.length_c   1.000
_cell.angle_alpha   90.00
_cell.angle_beta   90.00
_cell.angle_gamma   90.00
#
_symmetry.space_group_name_H-M   'P 1'
#
loop_
_entity.id
_entity.type
_entity.pdbx_description
1 polymer ?
#
loop_
_entity_poly.entity_id
_entity_poly.type
_entity_poly.pdbx_seq_one_letter_code
_entity_poly.pdbx_strand_id
1 'polypeptide(L)'
;MTLVPWKRGKCLACDATCPNTFAQSHIQASSTQAGSAAATAEAKKVRKYASIIGGVDFVPFAVETSGVWGEGARELVSEIGRRITAVSKDVRSTSFLRQRISVAVQRGNTACVLGTFPSNSHGEGTAVP
;
A
#
# COMPACT_ATOMS: atom_id res chain seq x y z
N MET A 1 -6.84 -0.34 -12.73
CA MET A 1 -6.50 -1.34 -13.77
C MET A 1 -5.70 -0.67 -14.88
N THR A 2 -4.69 -1.34 -15.41
CA THR A 2 -3.92 -0.80 -16.55
C THR A 2 -4.74 -0.83 -17.83
N LEU A 3 -4.48 0.11 -18.73
CA LEU A 3 -5.13 0.19 -20.04
C LEU A 3 -4.41 -0.64 -21.10
N VAL A 4 -3.18 -1.06 -20.82
CA VAL A 4 -2.36 -1.88 -21.69
C VAL A 4 -2.00 -3.19 -20.98
N PRO A 5 -1.69 -4.27 -21.73
CA PRO A 5 -1.29 -5.52 -21.12
C PRO A 5 -0.09 -5.37 -20.20
N TRP A 6 -0.18 -5.97 -19.03
CA TRP A 6 0.89 -6.00 -18.03
C TRP A 6 1.78 -7.23 -18.18
N LYS A 7 1.19 -8.40 -18.18
CA LYS A 7 1.87 -9.69 -18.39
C LYS A 7 0.98 -10.64 -19.21
N ARG A 8 1.58 -11.40 -20.09
CA ARG A 8 0.90 -12.45 -20.85
C ARG A 8 -0.41 -12.01 -21.51
N GLY A 9 -0.45 -10.79 -22.02
CA GLY A 9 -1.64 -10.23 -22.65
C GLY A 9 -2.75 -9.80 -21.69
N LYS A 10 -2.55 -9.92 -20.37
CA LYS A 10 -3.52 -9.51 -19.36
C LYS A 10 -3.19 -8.14 -18.78
N CYS A 11 -4.21 -7.34 -18.54
CA CYS A 11 -4.08 -6.08 -17.81
C CYS A 11 -3.86 -6.36 -16.31
N LEU A 12 -3.17 -5.46 -15.64
CA LEU A 12 -2.99 -5.48 -14.19
C LEU A 12 -4.19 -4.82 -13.51
N ALA A 13 -4.76 -5.49 -12.54
CA ALA A 13 -5.67 -4.91 -11.56
C ALA A 13 -5.01 -4.97 -10.18
N CYS A 14 -5.04 -3.85 -9.46
CA CYS A 14 -4.46 -3.72 -8.13
C CYS A 14 -5.47 -3.08 -7.19
N ASP A 15 -5.57 -3.59 -5.98
CA ASP A 15 -6.37 -3.00 -4.90
C ASP A 15 -5.45 -2.78 -3.70
N ALA A 16 -5.23 -1.51 -3.37
CA ALA A 16 -4.36 -1.12 -2.28
C ALA A 16 -5.12 -1.06 -0.95
N THR A 17 -4.46 -1.50 0.10
CA THR A 17 -4.98 -1.42 1.47
C THR A 17 -3.86 -1.12 2.46
N CYS A 18 -4.20 -0.40 3.53
CA CYS A 18 -3.26 -0.07 4.59
C CYS A 18 -3.82 -0.58 5.93
N PRO A 19 -3.61 -1.87 6.25
CA PRO A 19 -4.11 -2.44 7.49
C PRO A 19 -3.36 -1.86 8.69
N ASN A 20 -4.08 -1.63 9.79
CA ASN A 20 -3.48 -1.17 11.03
C ASN A 20 -2.78 -2.33 11.75
N THR A 21 -1.47 -2.29 11.86
CA THR A 21 -0.64 -3.29 12.55
C THR A 21 -1.10 -3.53 13.98
N PHE A 22 -1.54 -2.48 14.67
CA PHE A 22 -1.90 -2.48 16.08
C PHE A 22 -3.40 -2.61 16.32
N ALA A 23 -4.21 -2.83 15.28
CA ALA A 23 -5.63 -3.07 15.45
C ALA A 23 -5.85 -4.32 16.32
N GLN A 24 -6.88 -4.29 17.17
CA GLN A 24 -7.16 -5.38 18.12
C GLN A 24 -7.31 -6.73 17.41
N SER A 25 -7.84 -6.75 16.19
CA SER A 25 -7.96 -7.96 15.37
C SER A 25 -6.62 -8.51 14.85
N HIS A 26 -5.56 -7.71 14.84
CA HIS A 26 -4.25 -8.07 14.30
C HIS A 26 -3.14 -8.14 15.34
N ILE A 27 -3.32 -7.49 16.49
CA ILE A 27 -2.21 -7.26 17.43
C ILE A 27 -1.54 -8.53 17.92
N GLN A 28 -2.30 -9.58 18.14
CA GLN A 28 -1.74 -10.84 18.63
C GLN A 28 -0.84 -11.50 17.58
N ALA A 29 -1.29 -11.55 16.33
CA ALA A 29 -0.49 -12.08 15.23
C ALA A 29 0.70 -11.15 14.89
N SER A 30 0.50 -9.85 14.92
CA SER A 30 1.55 -8.85 14.69
C SER A 30 2.65 -8.89 15.74
N SER A 31 2.34 -9.25 16.97
CA SER A 31 3.31 -9.39 18.06
C SER A 31 4.27 -10.58 17.87
N THR A 32 3.85 -11.58 17.11
CA THR A 32 4.65 -12.80 16.86
C THR A 32 5.30 -12.82 15.48
N GLN A 33 4.69 -12.17 14.50
CA GLN A 33 5.19 -12.18 13.12
C GLN A 33 4.96 -10.84 12.44
N ALA A 34 6.05 -10.16 12.06
CA ALA A 34 5.99 -8.93 11.27
C ALA A 34 5.34 -9.21 9.91
N GLY A 35 4.46 -8.31 9.48
CA GLY A 35 3.76 -8.42 8.19
C GLY A 35 2.53 -9.32 8.21
N SER A 36 2.12 -9.88 9.35
CA SER A 36 0.94 -10.74 9.43
C SER A 36 -0.35 -10.00 9.07
N ALA A 37 -0.50 -8.74 9.46
CA ALA A 37 -1.66 -7.94 9.08
C ALA A 37 -1.71 -7.67 7.57
N ALA A 38 -0.58 -7.37 6.94
CA ALA A 38 -0.48 -7.21 5.49
C ALA A 38 -0.81 -8.52 4.76
N ALA A 39 -0.25 -9.64 5.20
CA ALA A 39 -0.51 -10.96 4.60
C ALA A 39 -1.99 -11.33 4.70
N THR A 40 -2.63 -11.09 5.83
CA THR A 40 -4.07 -11.32 6.02
C THR A 40 -4.90 -10.44 5.10
N ALA A 41 -4.56 -9.16 4.98
CA ALA A 41 -5.26 -8.23 4.11
C ALA A 41 -5.14 -8.63 2.63
N GLU A 42 -3.95 -9.03 2.18
CA GLU A 42 -3.74 -9.50 0.81
C GLU A 42 -4.52 -10.77 0.50
N ALA A 43 -4.49 -11.76 1.40
CA ALA A 43 -5.27 -13.00 1.24
C ALA A 43 -6.78 -12.72 1.17
N LYS A 44 -7.27 -11.80 1.98
CA LYS A 44 -8.68 -11.36 1.97
C LYS A 44 -9.07 -10.73 0.62
N LYS A 45 -8.20 -9.91 0.04
CA LYS A 45 -8.43 -9.28 -1.26
C LYS A 45 -8.43 -10.32 -2.38
N VAL A 46 -7.52 -11.26 -2.38
CA VAL A 46 -7.49 -12.36 -3.36
C VAL A 46 -8.80 -13.15 -3.32
N ARG A 47 -9.29 -13.50 -2.14
CA ARG A 47 -10.58 -14.21 -2.00
C ARG A 47 -11.75 -13.37 -2.48
N LYS A 48 -11.77 -12.06 -2.16
CA LYS A 48 -12.84 -11.14 -2.56
C LYS A 48 -12.99 -11.06 -4.08
N TYR A 49 -11.87 -11.02 -4.79
CA TYR A 49 -11.85 -10.84 -6.24
C TYR A 49 -11.67 -12.13 -7.05
N ALA A 50 -11.67 -13.30 -6.39
CA ALA A 50 -11.43 -14.59 -7.05
C ALA A 50 -12.36 -14.86 -8.24
N SER A 51 -13.62 -14.42 -8.19
CA SER A 51 -14.59 -14.59 -9.27
C SER A 51 -14.33 -13.66 -10.48
N ILE A 52 -13.52 -12.62 -10.32
CA ILE A 52 -13.28 -11.58 -11.34
C ILE A 52 -11.91 -11.75 -12.01
N ILE A 53 -11.03 -12.55 -11.44
CA ILE A 53 -9.62 -12.67 -11.83
C ILE A 53 -9.40 -13.31 -13.20
N GLY A 54 -10.38 -13.95 -13.81
CA GLY A 54 -10.20 -14.73 -15.04
C GLY A 54 -9.58 -13.98 -16.23
N GLY A 55 -9.82 -12.66 -16.35
CA GLY A 55 -9.35 -11.83 -17.47
C GLY A 55 -8.23 -10.86 -17.14
N VAL A 56 -7.81 -10.75 -15.88
CA VAL A 56 -6.82 -9.77 -15.42
C VAL A 56 -5.76 -10.44 -14.54
N ASP A 57 -4.59 -9.83 -14.49
CA ASP A 57 -3.56 -10.17 -13.52
C ASP A 57 -3.81 -9.34 -12.25
N PHE A 58 -4.36 -9.96 -11.22
CA PHE A 58 -4.73 -9.27 -9.98
C PHE A 58 -3.61 -9.37 -8.96
N VAL A 59 -3.18 -8.23 -8.44
CA VAL A 59 -2.16 -8.14 -7.38
C VAL A 59 -2.75 -7.37 -6.20
N PRO A 60 -2.90 -8.00 -5.03
CA PRO A 60 -3.22 -7.29 -3.81
C PRO A 60 -2.02 -6.46 -3.37
N PHE A 61 -2.26 -5.27 -2.87
CA PHE A 61 -1.21 -4.35 -2.44
C PHE A 61 -1.48 -3.91 -0.99
N ALA A 62 -0.76 -4.46 -0.05
CA ALA A 62 -0.91 -4.12 1.36
C ALA A 62 0.39 -3.57 1.94
N VAL A 63 0.27 -2.43 2.62
CA VAL A 63 1.35 -1.86 3.44
C VAL A 63 0.75 -1.53 4.80
N GLU A 64 1.30 -2.11 5.87
CA GLU A 64 0.82 -1.84 7.22
C GLU A 64 1.09 -0.40 7.65
N THR A 65 0.30 0.11 8.58
CA THR A 65 0.53 1.44 9.16
C THR A 65 1.90 1.58 9.80
N SER A 66 2.48 0.48 10.30
CA SER A 66 3.85 0.43 10.80
C SER A 66 4.93 0.49 9.73
N GLY A 67 4.55 0.39 8.44
CA GLY A 67 5.47 0.43 7.31
C GLY A 67 5.89 -0.94 6.78
N VAL A 68 5.39 -2.04 7.32
CA VAL A 68 5.70 -3.39 6.82
C VAL A 68 4.89 -3.67 5.55
N TRP A 69 5.55 -4.15 4.52
CA TRP A 69 4.95 -4.42 3.21
C TRP A 69 4.50 -5.87 3.10
N GLY A 70 3.34 -6.09 2.48
CA GLY A 70 2.92 -7.39 2.04
C GLY A 70 3.76 -7.91 0.88
N GLU A 71 3.71 -9.21 0.63
CA GLU A 71 4.48 -9.86 -0.44
C GLU A 71 4.07 -9.36 -1.82
N GLY A 72 2.76 -9.26 -2.10
CA GLY A 72 2.24 -8.73 -3.35
C GLY A 72 2.70 -7.30 -3.62
N ALA A 73 2.69 -6.45 -2.60
CA ALA A 73 3.20 -5.08 -2.69
C ALA A 73 4.69 -5.05 -3.02
N ARG A 74 5.50 -5.87 -2.36
CA ARG A 74 6.95 -5.97 -2.62
C ARG A 74 7.25 -6.43 -4.03
N GLU A 75 6.58 -7.46 -4.49
CA GLU A 75 6.78 -8.03 -5.83
C GLU A 75 6.37 -7.02 -6.92
N LEU A 76 5.21 -6.39 -6.75
CA LEU A 76 4.71 -5.42 -7.72
C LEU A 76 5.65 -4.22 -7.85
N VAL A 77 6.08 -3.65 -6.73
CA VAL A 77 6.99 -2.49 -6.72
C VAL A 77 8.35 -2.86 -7.29
N SER A 78 8.86 -4.05 -6.99
CA SER A 78 10.12 -4.54 -7.57
C SER A 78 10.02 -4.67 -9.09
N GLU A 79 8.91 -5.19 -9.60
CA GLU A 79 8.69 -5.31 -11.05
C GLU A 79 8.51 -3.95 -11.73
N ILE A 80 7.76 -3.03 -11.13
CA ILE A 80 7.62 -1.66 -11.64
C ILE A 80 8.99 -0.97 -11.65
N GLY A 81 9.74 -1.07 -10.56
CA GLY A 81 11.09 -0.49 -10.47
C GLY A 81 12.04 -1.05 -11.53
N ARG A 82 11.98 -2.36 -11.77
CA ARG A 82 12.76 -3.00 -12.84
C ARG A 82 12.42 -2.44 -14.22
N ARG A 83 11.15 -2.25 -14.51
CA ARG A 83 10.69 -1.67 -15.79
C ARG A 83 11.10 -0.21 -15.93
N ILE A 84 10.99 0.57 -14.87
CA ILE A 84 11.46 1.97 -14.87
C ILE A 84 12.97 2.03 -15.11
N THR A 85 13.74 1.18 -14.43
CA THR A 85 15.20 1.10 -14.62
C THR A 85 15.57 0.74 -16.04
N ALA A 86 14.84 -0.16 -16.69
CA ALA A 86 15.08 -0.57 -18.07
C ALA A 86 14.93 0.62 -19.04
N VAL A 87 14.03 1.55 -18.79
CA VAL A 87 13.77 2.74 -19.62
C VAL A 87 14.67 3.91 -19.23
N SER A 88 14.75 4.22 -17.93
CA SER A 88 15.48 5.39 -17.43
C SER A 88 16.98 5.18 -17.31
N LYS A 89 17.43 3.92 -17.25
CA LYS A 89 18.82 3.52 -16.94
C LYS A 89 19.29 3.93 -15.53
N ASP A 90 18.39 4.37 -14.66
CA ASP A 90 18.72 4.72 -13.28
C ASP A 90 18.47 3.51 -12.36
N VAL A 91 19.55 2.93 -11.86
CA VAL A 91 19.53 1.76 -10.95
C VAL A 91 18.86 2.04 -9.61
N ARG A 92 18.63 3.32 -9.26
CA ARG A 92 17.99 3.74 -8.01
C ARG A 92 16.46 3.80 -8.11
N SER A 93 15.88 3.53 -9.27
CA SER A 93 14.44 3.70 -9.53
C SER A 93 13.57 2.92 -8.54
N THR A 94 13.91 1.67 -8.24
CA THR A 94 13.16 0.85 -7.28
C THR A 94 13.24 1.42 -5.86
N SER A 95 14.43 1.86 -5.44
CA SER A 95 14.64 2.46 -4.14
C SER A 95 13.85 3.76 -3.97
N PHE A 96 13.86 4.63 -4.95
CA PHE A 96 13.05 5.85 -4.95
C PHE A 96 11.55 5.56 -4.88
N LEU A 97 11.08 4.59 -5.64
CA LEU A 97 9.66 4.21 -5.64
C LEU A 97 9.24 3.71 -4.25
N ARG A 98 10.03 2.85 -3.63
CA ARG A 98 9.78 2.35 -2.27
C ARG A 98 9.75 3.48 -1.23
N GLN A 99 10.72 4.38 -1.29
CA GLN A 99 10.77 5.54 -0.39
C GLN A 99 9.55 6.43 -0.56
N ARG A 100 9.16 6.71 -1.80
CA ARG A 100 7.98 7.53 -2.09
C ARG A 100 6.70 6.93 -1.53
N ILE A 101 6.50 5.64 -1.67
CA ILE A 101 5.32 4.94 -1.12
C ILE A 101 5.37 4.94 0.41
N SER A 102 6.53 4.66 1.02
CA SER A 102 6.71 4.69 2.48
C SER A 102 6.39 6.07 3.06
N VAL A 103 6.84 7.14 2.41
CA VAL A 103 6.51 8.52 2.81
C VAL A 103 5.00 8.78 2.68
N ALA A 104 4.36 8.29 1.62
CA ALA A 104 2.92 8.44 1.43
C ALA A 104 2.12 7.76 2.55
N VAL A 105 2.54 6.56 3.00
CA VAL A 105 1.94 5.84 4.14
C VAL A 105 2.07 6.67 5.42
N GLN A 106 3.26 7.21 5.71
CA GLN A 106 3.48 8.03 6.91
C GLN A 106 2.71 9.35 6.87
N ARG A 107 2.57 9.97 5.72
CA ARG A 107 1.70 11.15 5.55
C ARG A 107 0.25 10.81 5.83
N GLY A 108 -0.24 9.67 5.35
CA GLY A 108 -1.57 9.19 5.66
C GLY A 108 -1.79 8.94 7.15
N ASN A 109 -0.81 8.33 7.83
CA ASN A 109 -0.84 8.12 9.28
C ASN A 109 -0.90 9.46 10.03
N THR A 110 -0.09 10.42 9.65
CA THR A 110 -0.08 11.75 10.24
C THR A 110 -1.43 12.45 10.07
N ALA A 111 -2.03 12.40 8.89
CA ALA A 111 -3.34 12.95 8.62
C ALA A 111 -4.43 12.30 9.49
N CYS A 112 -4.38 10.99 9.68
CA CYS A 112 -5.30 10.27 10.57
C CYS A 112 -5.14 10.72 12.03
N VAL A 113 -3.91 10.86 12.53
CA VAL A 113 -3.64 11.33 13.90
C VAL A 113 -4.14 12.76 14.08
N LEU A 114 -3.84 13.66 13.16
CA LEU A 114 -4.30 15.05 13.22
C LEU A 114 -5.83 15.16 13.16
N GLY A 115 -6.49 14.30 12.39
CA GLY A 115 -7.95 14.23 12.28
C GLY A 115 -8.64 13.72 13.54
N THR A 116 -7.92 13.06 14.46
CA THR A 116 -8.47 12.58 15.75
C THR A 116 -8.40 13.62 16.87
N PHE A 117 -7.65 14.71 16.70
CA PHE A 117 -7.65 15.78 17.67
C PHE A 117 -8.98 16.53 17.62
N PRO A 118 -9.59 16.87 18.80
CA PRO A 118 -10.79 17.67 18.81
C PRO A 118 -10.49 19.04 18.18
N SER A 119 -11.32 19.43 17.22
CA SER A 119 -11.28 20.80 16.70
C SER A 119 -11.62 21.73 17.86
N ASN A 120 -10.69 22.57 18.27
CA ASN A 120 -10.99 23.64 19.18
C ASN A 120 -11.99 24.57 18.49
N SER A 121 -13.28 24.44 18.85
CA SER A 121 -14.35 25.30 18.38
C SER A 121 -14.32 26.69 19.06
N HIS A 122 -13.16 27.19 19.38
CA HIS A 122 -12.98 28.60 19.68
C HIS A 122 -12.40 29.22 18.42
N GLY A 123 -13.37 29.69 17.63
CA GLY A 123 -13.07 30.54 16.52
C GLY A 123 -12.35 31.76 16.97
N GLU A 124 -11.18 31.91 16.53
CA GLU A 124 -10.66 33.16 16.02
C GLU A 124 -9.53 32.77 15.10
N GLY A 125 -9.81 32.90 13.81
CA GLY A 125 -8.89 32.57 12.76
C GLY A 125 -7.67 33.44 12.84
N THR A 126 -6.60 32.86 13.27
CA THR A 126 -5.33 33.24 12.71
C THR A 126 -5.02 32.18 11.69
N ALA A 127 -5.23 32.51 10.43
CA ALA A 127 -4.69 31.74 9.33
C ALA A 127 -3.20 31.58 9.59
N VAL A 128 -2.78 30.35 9.87
CA VAL A 128 -1.37 30.01 9.89
C VAL A 128 -0.95 29.94 8.44
N PRO A 129 0.02 30.73 8.00
CA PRO A 129 0.52 30.67 6.64
C PRO A 129 1.13 29.32 6.27
#